data_6c9998fa9a29af30e8b98eec2a3050ee
#
_entry.id   6c9998fa9a29af30e8b98eec2a3050ee
#
_cell.length_a   1.000
_cell.length_b   1.000
_cell.length_c   1.000
_cell.angle_alpha   90.00
_cell.angle_beta   90.00
_cell.angle_gamma   90.00
#
_symmetry.space_group_name_H-M   'P 1'
#
loop_
_entity.id
_entity.type
_entity.pdbx_description
1 polymer ?
#
loop_
_entity_poly.entity_id
_entity_poly.type
_entity_poly.pdbx_seq_one_letter_code
_entity_poly.pdbx_strand_id
1 'polypeptide(L)'
;MTRARLTALLAFLVLATAAFAQGSSKALFLIARPGMPDPNFRETVVLVTQEESAEATGVVINRPSNRSLAEVLPGERFKPFKEPIFFGGPVAPQGLFAVFQADRFSGEAVRMLPGLYLAVVPDSIDALLNNPPPKIRFFSGFSGWAPGQLQAERDRGDWLVVNADAETVFQKDTSRLWQDMVSRASAVRADAAALHPTRPTSSSR
;
A
#
# COMPACT_ATOMS: atom_id res chain seq x y z
N MET A 1 54.99 -27.91 48.04
CA MET A 1 55.19 -27.13 46.80
C MET A 1 54.19 -27.59 45.77
N THR A 2 53.02 -26.98 45.73
CA THR A 2 51.92 -27.43 44.88
C THR A 2 51.47 -26.24 44.02
N ARG A 3 51.69 -26.36 42.72
CA ARG A 3 51.34 -25.34 41.73
C ARG A 3 49.83 -25.45 41.43
N ALA A 4 49.06 -24.44 41.82
CA ALA A 4 47.69 -24.28 41.41
C ALA A 4 47.64 -23.85 39.94
N ARG A 5 46.98 -24.64 39.10
CA ARG A 5 46.65 -24.28 37.72
C ARG A 5 45.33 -23.53 37.71
N LEU A 6 45.38 -22.26 37.37
CA LEU A 6 44.25 -21.39 37.18
C LEU A 6 43.68 -21.64 35.75
N THR A 7 42.56 -22.33 35.68
CA THR A 7 41.89 -22.55 34.42
C THR A 7 40.89 -21.38 34.20
N ALA A 8 41.24 -20.47 33.29
CA ALA A 8 40.36 -19.38 32.89
C ALA A 8 39.28 -19.94 31.97
N LEU A 9 38.03 -19.95 32.45
CA LEU A 9 36.83 -20.28 31.67
C LEU A 9 36.41 -19.05 30.90
N LEU A 10 36.75 -18.97 29.59
CA LEU A 10 36.23 -17.94 28.70
C LEU A 10 34.76 -18.27 28.42
N ALA A 11 33.86 -17.59 29.08
CA ALA A 11 32.43 -17.58 28.72
C ALA A 11 32.26 -16.78 27.45
N PHE A 12 32.06 -17.46 26.32
CA PHE A 12 31.69 -16.85 25.03
C PHE A 12 30.22 -16.47 25.13
N LEU A 13 29.95 -15.21 25.46
CA LEU A 13 28.60 -14.63 25.42
C LEU A 13 28.23 -14.41 23.96
N VAL A 14 27.56 -15.39 23.36
CA VAL A 14 26.92 -15.23 22.05
C VAL A 14 25.73 -14.32 22.25
N LEU A 15 25.88 -13.01 22.00
CA LEU A 15 24.77 -12.10 21.76
C LEU A 15 24.12 -12.54 20.45
N ALA A 16 23.08 -13.35 20.56
CA ALA A 16 22.12 -13.52 19.48
C ALA A 16 21.41 -12.17 19.31
N THR A 17 21.90 -11.32 18.42
CA THR A 17 21.14 -10.21 17.88
C THR A 17 19.98 -10.84 17.13
N ALA A 18 18.83 -10.91 17.75
CA ALA A 18 17.57 -11.12 17.05
C ALA A 18 17.43 -9.96 16.08
N ALA A 19 17.90 -10.15 14.86
CA ALA A 19 17.51 -9.34 13.73
C ALA A 19 15.99 -9.56 13.62
N PHE A 20 15.22 -8.63 14.16
CA PHE A 20 13.83 -8.51 13.79
C PHE A 20 13.84 -8.38 12.27
N ALA A 21 13.52 -9.46 11.59
CA ALA A 21 13.17 -9.44 10.19
C ALA A 21 12.00 -8.46 10.10
N GLN A 22 12.30 -7.21 9.77
CA GLN A 22 11.29 -6.26 9.34
C GLN A 22 10.76 -6.86 8.05
N GLY A 23 9.65 -7.59 8.17
CA GLY A 23 8.95 -8.13 7.03
C GLY A 23 8.83 -7.01 6.02
N SER A 24 9.37 -7.23 4.84
CA SER A 24 9.31 -6.26 3.75
C SER A 24 7.84 -6.00 3.48
N SER A 25 7.27 -4.93 4.05
CA SER A 25 5.90 -4.51 3.75
C SER A 25 5.84 -4.30 2.24
N LYS A 26 5.12 -5.16 1.55
CA LYS A 26 4.93 -5.08 0.11
C LYS A 26 3.51 -4.59 -0.10
N ALA A 27 3.37 -3.37 -0.58
CA ALA A 27 2.09 -2.92 -1.11
C ALA A 27 1.97 -3.28 -2.60
N LEU A 28 0.75 -3.45 -3.02
CA LEU A 28 0.38 -3.73 -4.41
C LEU A 28 -0.54 -2.64 -4.93
N PHE A 29 -0.53 -2.47 -6.24
CA PHE A 29 -1.65 -1.86 -6.93
C PHE A 29 -2.58 -2.96 -7.42
N LEU A 30 -3.85 -2.87 -7.01
CA LEU A 30 -4.94 -3.60 -7.61
C LEU A 30 -5.56 -2.71 -8.69
N ILE A 31 -5.48 -3.17 -9.92
CA ILE A 31 -6.05 -2.47 -11.07
C ILE A 31 -7.35 -3.20 -11.44
N ALA A 32 -8.47 -2.51 -11.35
CA ALA A 32 -9.75 -3.08 -11.75
C ALA A 32 -9.67 -3.58 -13.20
N ARG A 33 -10.06 -4.83 -13.45
CA ARG A 33 -10.11 -5.36 -14.81
C ARG A 33 -11.05 -4.56 -15.69
N PRO A 34 -10.81 -4.46 -16.99
CA PRO A 34 -11.79 -3.90 -17.92
C PRO A 34 -13.14 -4.60 -17.77
N GLY A 35 -14.22 -3.81 -17.67
CA GLY A 35 -15.56 -4.35 -17.47
C GLY A 35 -15.89 -4.78 -16.04
N MET A 36 -15.12 -4.37 -15.02
CA MET A 36 -15.46 -4.55 -13.61
C MET A 36 -16.90 -4.11 -13.36
N PRO A 37 -17.80 -5.01 -12.86
CA PRO A 37 -19.21 -4.69 -12.67
C PRO A 37 -19.47 -3.81 -11.45
N ASP A 38 -18.62 -3.88 -10.40
CA ASP A 38 -18.79 -3.11 -9.19
C ASP A 38 -18.53 -1.61 -9.45
N PRO A 39 -19.55 -0.74 -9.26
CA PRO A 39 -19.40 0.69 -9.51
C PRO A 39 -18.40 1.36 -8.56
N ASN A 40 -18.17 0.81 -7.37
CA ASN A 40 -17.18 1.33 -6.43
C ASN A 40 -15.76 1.15 -6.94
N PHE A 41 -15.52 0.14 -7.79
CA PHE A 41 -14.17 -0.21 -8.23
C PHE A 41 -13.97 -0.16 -9.75
N ARG A 42 -15.00 0.14 -10.54
CA ARG A 42 -14.84 0.28 -12.00
C ARG A 42 -13.78 1.32 -12.33
N GLU A 43 -12.80 0.97 -13.17
CA GLU A 43 -11.72 1.86 -13.62
C GLU A 43 -10.91 2.47 -12.46
N THR A 44 -10.66 1.69 -11.41
CA THR A 44 -9.86 2.12 -10.25
C THR A 44 -8.49 1.48 -10.21
N VAL A 45 -7.58 2.20 -9.57
CA VAL A 45 -6.29 1.71 -9.07
C VAL A 45 -6.30 1.86 -7.55
N VAL A 46 -6.15 0.74 -6.84
CA VAL A 46 -6.15 0.71 -5.37
C VAL A 46 -4.74 0.41 -4.88
N LEU A 47 -4.20 1.27 -4.03
CA LEU A 47 -3.01 0.95 -3.24
C LEU A 47 -3.46 0.09 -2.06
N VAL A 48 -2.95 -1.13 -1.91
CA VAL A 48 -3.38 -2.08 -0.88
C VAL A 48 -2.19 -2.69 -0.16
N THR A 49 -2.36 -3.02 1.12
CA THR A 49 -1.41 -3.84 1.89
C THR A 49 -1.39 -5.27 1.36
N GLN A 50 -0.20 -5.88 1.31
CA GLN A 50 -0.07 -7.30 1.00
C GLN A 50 0.14 -8.08 2.31
N GLU A 51 -0.95 -8.47 2.95
CA GLU A 51 -0.93 -9.49 4.00
C GLU A 51 -1.84 -10.64 3.56
N GLU A 52 -1.25 -11.81 3.30
CA GLU A 52 -1.95 -12.95 2.68
C GLU A 52 -3.00 -13.59 3.59
N SER A 53 -2.89 -13.41 4.91
CA SER A 53 -3.75 -14.08 5.91
C SER A 53 -4.60 -13.13 6.76
N ALA A 54 -4.40 -11.83 6.65
CA ALA A 54 -5.09 -10.80 7.42
C ALA A 54 -6.10 -10.02 6.57
N GLU A 55 -6.81 -9.12 7.20
CA GLU A 55 -7.64 -8.13 6.50
C GLU A 55 -6.76 -7.23 5.62
N ALA A 56 -7.11 -7.09 4.35
CA ALA A 56 -6.42 -6.16 3.48
C ALA A 56 -7.08 -4.79 3.53
N THR A 57 -6.26 -3.75 3.64
CA THR A 57 -6.72 -2.35 3.68
C THR A 57 -6.01 -1.56 2.58
N GLY A 58 -6.75 -0.70 1.91
CA GLY A 58 -6.22 0.12 0.83
C GLY A 58 -7.03 1.36 0.54
N VAL A 59 -6.53 2.17 -0.40
CA VAL A 59 -7.21 3.38 -0.88
C VAL A 59 -7.17 3.48 -2.40
N VAL A 60 -8.28 3.90 -3.00
CA VAL A 60 -8.33 4.22 -4.43
C VAL A 60 -7.57 5.50 -4.70
N ILE A 61 -6.55 5.45 -5.56
CA ILE A 61 -5.62 6.57 -5.77
C ILE A 61 -5.90 7.40 -7.02
N ASN A 62 -6.91 7.05 -7.80
CA ASN A 62 -7.24 7.73 -9.08
C ASN A 62 -8.67 8.31 -9.13
N ARG A 63 -9.29 8.59 -7.98
CA ARG A 63 -10.59 9.25 -7.90
C ARG A 63 -10.51 10.57 -7.11
N PRO A 64 -9.91 11.63 -7.66
CA PRO A 64 -9.92 12.94 -7.00
C PRO A 64 -11.35 13.48 -6.95
N SER A 65 -11.71 14.10 -5.83
CA SER A 65 -12.88 14.95 -5.76
C SER A 65 -12.57 16.33 -6.37
N ASN A 66 -13.57 17.18 -6.44
CA ASN A 66 -13.41 18.59 -6.83
C ASN A 66 -13.17 19.51 -5.61
N ARG A 67 -12.86 18.97 -4.43
CA ARG A 67 -12.73 19.71 -3.17
C ARG A 67 -11.41 19.35 -2.46
N SER A 68 -10.80 20.34 -1.85
CA SER A 68 -9.62 20.19 -0.98
C SER A 68 -10.00 20.30 0.51
N LEU A 69 -9.08 19.94 1.43
CA LEU A 69 -9.32 20.16 2.86
C LEU A 69 -9.46 21.66 3.18
N ALA A 70 -8.71 22.52 2.49
CA ALA A 70 -8.80 23.97 2.65
C ALA A 70 -10.20 24.53 2.34
N GLU A 71 -10.97 23.84 1.49
CA GLU A 71 -12.32 24.27 1.09
C GLU A 71 -13.44 23.64 1.93
N VAL A 72 -13.23 22.44 2.48
CA VAL A 72 -14.29 21.71 3.19
C VAL A 72 -14.20 21.85 4.71
N LEU A 73 -13.05 22.18 5.25
CA LEU A 73 -12.85 22.32 6.69
C LEU A 73 -12.48 23.76 7.08
N PRO A 74 -13.15 24.35 8.07
CA PRO A 74 -12.79 25.67 8.57
C PRO A 74 -11.52 25.65 9.39
N GLY A 75 -10.71 26.69 9.31
CA GLY A 75 -9.54 26.92 10.16
C GLY A 75 -8.23 27.02 9.41
N GLU A 76 -7.29 27.77 9.99
CA GLU A 76 -5.99 28.10 9.40
C GLU A 76 -5.14 26.86 9.11
N ARG A 77 -5.24 25.82 9.94
CA ARG A 77 -4.47 24.58 9.80
C ARG A 77 -4.76 23.82 8.51
N PHE A 78 -5.92 24.03 7.88
CA PHE A 78 -6.31 23.34 6.66
C PHE A 78 -5.90 24.12 5.39
N LYS A 79 -5.62 25.40 5.47
CA LYS A 79 -5.27 26.26 4.32
C LYS A 79 -4.09 25.76 3.48
N PRO A 80 -3.07 25.08 4.03
CA PRO A 80 -1.98 24.53 3.22
C PRO A 80 -2.40 23.41 2.29
N PHE A 81 -3.48 22.67 2.59
CA PHE A 81 -3.90 21.46 1.89
C PHE A 81 -4.87 21.81 0.73
N LYS A 82 -4.31 22.24 -0.38
CA LYS A 82 -5.03 22.68 -1.58
C LYS A 82 -5.23 21.57 -2.62
N GLU A 83 -4.56 20.44 -2.46
CA GLU A 83 -4.78 19.30 -3.36
C GLU A 83 -6.16 18.68 -3.09
N PRO A 84 -6.81 18.09 -4.11
CA PRO A 84 -8.11 17.46 -3.94
C PRO A 84 -8.04 16.31 -2.93
N ILE A 85 -9.11 16.14 -2.16
CA ILE A 85 -9.37 14.91 -1.40
C ILE A 85 -9.75 13.82 -2.42
N PHE A 86 -9.25 12.61 -2.25
CA PHE A 86 -9.59 11.47 -3.09
C PHE A 86 -10.67 10.61 -2.44
N PHE A 87 -11.54 9.99 -3.23
CA PHE A 87 -12.42 8.94 -2.73
C PHE A 87 -11.65 7.64 -2.61
N GLY A 88 -11.30 7.27 -1.36
CA GLY A 88 -10.44 6.12 -1.07
C GLY A 88 -11.15 4.77 -1.10
N GLY A 89 -12.48 4.75 -1.03
CA GLY A 89 -13.28 3.53 -1.06
C GLY A 89 -14.60 3.64 -0.31
N PRO A 90 -15.40 2.56 -0.32
CA PRO A 90 -16.77 2.58 0.23
C PRO A 90 -16.84 2.47 1.75
N VAL A 91 -15.74 2.09 2.44
CA VAL A 91 -15.75 1.91 3.90
C VAL A 91 -15.49 3.25 4.58
N ALA A 92 -16.29 3.57 5.60
CA ALA A 92 -16.21 4.82 6.35
C ALA A 92 -16.08 6.09 5.48
N PRO A 93 -17.02 6.35 4.54
CA PRO A 93 -16.89 7.41 3.52
C PRO A 93 -16.82 8.82 4.10
N GLN A 94 -17.18 9.01 5.37
CA GLN A 94 -17.06 10.29 6.09
C GLN A 94 -15.73 10.40 6.87
N GLY A 95 -14.95 9.30 6.95
CA GLY A 95 -13.65 9.28 7.61
C GLY A 95 -12.57 9.91 6.74
N LEU A 96 -11.62 10.57 7.38
CA LEU A 96 -10.43 11.13 6.75
C LEU A 96 -9.24 10.19 6.95
N PHE A 97 -8.58 9.84 5.86
CA PHE A 97 -7.40 8.97 5.81
C PHE A 97 -6.29 9.69 5.04
N ALA A 98 -5.03 9.28 5.25
CA ALA A 98 -3.91 9.91 4.54
C ALA A 98 -2.85 8.88 4.15
N VAL A 99 -2.39 8.95 2.89
CA VAL A 99 -1.13 8.33 2.46
C VAL A 99 -0.05 9.40 2.45
N PHE A 100 1.10 9.10 3.03
CA PHE A 100 2.19 10.07 3.16
C PHE A 100 3.56 9.42 3.13
N GLN A 101 4.58 10.22 2.76
CA GLN A 101 5.98 9.81 2.83
C GLN A 101 6.67 10.42 4.04
N ALA A 102 7.38 9.58 4.79
CA ALA A 102 8.25 9.97 5.89
C ALA A 102 9.34 8.91 6.08
N ASP A 103 10.54 9.31 6.50
CA ASP A 103 11.59 8.36 6.87
C ASP A 103 11.18 7.53 8.08
N ARG A 104 10.51 8.16 9.04
CA ARG A 104 9.93 7.54 10.25
C ARG A 104 8.63 8.25 10.59
N PHE A 105 7.72 7.49 11.17
CA PHE A 105 6.50 8.02 11.75
C PHE A 105 6.29 7.39 13.14
N SER A 106 6.08 8.23 14.15
CA SER A 106 5.91 7.78 15.54
C SER A 106 4.45 7.53 15.93
N GLY A 107 3.50 7.94 15.08
CA GLY A 107 2.07 7.68 15.25
C GLY A 107 1.68 6.28 14.76
N GLU A 108 0.42 5.95 14.94
CA GLU A 108 -0.16 4.70 14.44
C GLU A 108 -0.49 4.84 12.95
N ALA A 109 0.20 4.06 12.12
CA ALA A 109 -0.01 4.03 10.67
C ALA A 109 0.39 2.67 10.11
N VAL A 110 -0.30 2.24 9.06
CA VAL A 110 0.04 1.04 8.31
C VAL A 110 1.22 1.35 7.39
N ARG A 111 2.31 0.61 7.51
CA ARG A 111 3.45 0.75 6.62
C ARG A 111 3.17 0.05 5.30
N MET A 112 2.99 0.80 4.23
CA MET A 112 2.72 0.29 2.88
C MET A 112 4.00 -0.15 2.17
N LEU A 113 5.00 0.73 2.14
CA LEU A 113 6.32 0.51 1.57
C LEU A 113 7.38 1.14 2.48
N PRO A 114 8.68 0.91 2.28
CA PRO A 114 9.71 1.69 2.93
C PRO A 114 9.47 3.19 2.71
N GLY A 115 9.25 3.94 3.79
CA GLY A 115 8.99 5.38 3.74
C GLY A 115 7.58 5.79 3.27
N LEU A 116 6.67 4.85 3.00
CA LEU A 116 5.27 5.14 2.62
C LEU A 116 4.31 4.55 3.65
N TYR A 117 3.40 5.36 4.17
CA TYR A 117 2.49 4.99 5.24
C TYR A 117 1.04 5.37 4.90
N LEU A 118 0.09 4.61 5.44
CA LEU A 118 -1.34 4.93 5.45
C LEU A 118 -1.79 5.17 6.89
N ALA A 119 -2.17 6.41 7.23
CA ALA A 119 -2.78 6.78 8.49
C ALA A 119 -4.29 6.52 8.44
N VAL A 120 -4.78 5.76 9.42
CA VAL A 120 -6.18 5.33 9.52
C VAL A 120 -6.85 5.78 10.82
N VAL A 121 -6.08 6.26 11.81
CA VAL A 121 -6.62 6.71 13.09
C VAL A 121 -6.62 8.23 13.22
N PRO A 122 -7.61 8.83 13.90
CA PRO A 122 -7.76 10.29 14.01
C PRO A 122 -6.52 11.00 14.57
N ASP A 123 -5.89 10.46 15.60
CA ASP A 123 -4.72 11.08 16.23
C ASP A 123 -3.53 11.21 15.26
N SER A 124 -3.34 10.21 14.41
CA SER A 124 -2.31 10.25 13.36
C SER A 124 -2.64 11.28 12.28
N ILE A 125 -3.92 11.40 11.91
CA ILE A 125 -4.37 12.44 10.97
C ILE A 125 -4.13 13.83 11.59
N ASP A 126 -4.49 14.04 12.85
CA ASP A 126 -4.23 15.32 13.53
C ASP A 126 -2.74 15.66 13.62
N ALA A 127 -1.88 14.68 13.90
CA ALA A 127 -0.43 14.87 13.88
C ALA A 127 0.08 15.31 12.50
N LEU A 128 -0.42 14.69 11.43
CA LEU A 128 -0.06 15.03 10.05
C LEU A 128 -0.59 16.40 9.62
N LEU A 129 -1.77 16.80 10.08
CA LEU A 129 -2.32 18.13 9.82
C LEU A 129 -1.53 19.25 10.52
N ASN A 130 -0.99 18.96 11.70
CA ASN A 130 -0.19 19.93 12.47
C ASN A 130 1.27 20.01 11.98
N ASN A 131 1.82 18.93 11.45
CA ASN A 131 3.18 18.86 10.92
C ASN A 131 3.21 18.01 9.63
N PRO A 132 2.75 18.59 8.51
CA PRO A 132 2.60 17.82 7.27
C PRO A 132 3.95 17.49 6.65
N PRO A 133 4.15 16.23 6.24
CA PRO A 133 5.30 15.85 5.42
C PRO A 133 5.18 16.43 4.01
N PRO A 134 6.29 16.54 3.27
CA PRO A 134 6.31 17.11 1.92
C PRO A 134 5.39 16.42 0.91
N LYS A 135 5.16 15.14 1.10
CA LYS A 135 4.24 14.35 0.27
C LYS A 135 3.18 13.73 1.15
N ILE A 136 1.96 14.21 0.99
CA ILE A 136 0.77 13.72 1.67
C ILE A 136 -0.43 13.84 0.74
N ARG A 137 -1.32 12.84 0.76
CA ARG A 137 -2.58 12.82 0.03
C ARG A 137 -3.69 12.35 0.95
N PHE A 138 -4.80 13.07 0.95
CA PHE A 138 -5.94 12.78 1.80
C PHE A 138 -7.04 12.05 1.04
N PHE A 139 -7.72 11.17 1.77
CA PHE A 139 -8.79 10.32 1.24
C PHE A 139 -10.03 10.40 2.13
N SER A 140 -11.19 10.40 1.51
CA SER A 140 -12.48 10.18 2.12
C SER A 140 -12.83 8.70 1.96
N GLY A 141 -12.95 7.97 3.07
CA GLY A 141 -13.14 6.52 3.07
C GLY A 141 -11.91 5.71 2.66
N PHE A 142 -12.05 4.40 2.76
CA PHE A 142 -11.03 3.44 2.36
C PHE A 142 -11.66 2.17 1.77
N SER A 143 -10.83 1.30 1.22
CA SER A 143 -11.21 -0.02 0.71
C SER A 143 -10.73 -1.08 1.67
N GLY A 144 -11.60 -2.03 2.04
CA GLY A 144 -11.28 -3.11 2.97
C GLY A 144 -11.76 -4.45 2.42
N TRP A 145 -10.98 -5.50 2.70
CA TRP A 145 -11.30 -6.89 2.38
C TRP A 145 -11.18 -7.75 3.63
N ALA A 146 -12.18 -8.59 3.87
CA ALA A 146 -12.12 -9.62 4.88
C ALA A 146 -11.01 -10.65 4.56
N PRO A 147 -10.53 -11.41 5.56
CA PRO A 147 -9.54 -12.44 5.34
C PRO A 147 -9.93 -13.39 4.19
N GLY A 148 -9.04 -13.59 3.22
CA GLY A 148 -9.25 -14.43 2.05
C GLY A 148 -10.12 -13.81 0.93
N GLN A 149 -10.85 -12.73 1.17
CA GLN A 149 -11.71 -12.11 0.16
C GLN A 149 -10.89 -11.58 -1.01
N LEU A 150 -9.84 -10.80 -0.75
CA LEU A 150 -8.98 -10.26 -1.81
C LEU A 150 -8.35 -11.36 -2.65
N GLN A 151 -7.89 -12.46 -2.01
CA GLN A 151 -7.33 -13.58 -2.75
C GLN A 151 -8.36 -14.23 -3.67
N ALA A 152 -9.59 -14.46 -3.19
CA ALA A 152 -10.66 -15.00 -4.02
C ALA A 152 -11.02 -14.10 -5.21
N GLU A 153 -11.00 -12.76 -5.04
CA GLU A 153 -11.24 -11.80 -6.12
C GLU A 153 -10.09 -11.81 -7.15
N ARG A 154 -8.84 -11.92 -6.69
CA ARG A 154 -7.67 -12.07 -7.57
C ARG A 154 -7.73 -13.37 -8.38
N ASP A 155 -8.10 -14.48 -7.76
CA ASP A 155 -8.22 -15.79 -8.41
C ASP A 155 -9.32 -15.81 -9.48
N ARG A 156 -10.41 -15.04 -9.28
CA ARG A 156 -11.45 -14.80 -10.29
C ARG A 156 -11.00 -13.89 -11.43
N GLY A 157 -9.86 -13.24 -11.27
CA GLY A 157 -9.34 -12.26 -12.26
C GLY A 157 -10.03 -10.89 -12.21
N ASP A 158 -10.65 -10.53 -11.09
CA ASP A 158 -11.28 -9.22 -10.90
C ASP A 158 -10.24 -8.11 -10.87
N TRP A 159 -9.01 -8.43 -10.46
CA TRP A 159 -7.90 -7.51 -10.32
C TRP A 159 -6.69 -7.92 -11.16
N LEU A 160 -6.11 -6.97 -11.87
CA LEU A 160 -4.73 -7.05 -12.33
C LEU A 160 -3.84 -6.53 -11.21
N VAL A 161 -2.66 -7.13 -11.03
CA VAL A 161 -1.80 -6.82 -9.88
C VAL A 161 -0.40 -6.45 -10.36
N VAL A 162 0.12 -5.34 -9.84
CA VAL A 162 1.53 -4.94 -10.00
C VAL A 162 2.09 -4.44 -8.67
N ASN A 163 3.41 -4.47 -8.53
CA ASN A 163 4.07 -3.90 -7.35
C ASN A 163 3.81 -2.40 -7.28
N ALA A 164 3.48 -1.92 -6.08
CA ALA A 164 3.29 -0.51 -5.84
C ALA A 164 4.62 0.25 -5.79
N ASP A 165 4.54 1.52 -6.16
CA ASP A 165 5.62 2.49 -6.02
C ASP A 165 5.06 3.85 -5.55
N ALA A 166 5.86 4.59 -4.81
CA ALA A 166 5.44 5.86 -4.22
C ALA A 166 5.25 6.97 -5.27
N GLU A 167 5.93 6.91 -6.40
CA GLU A 167 5.81 7.90 -7.47
C GLU A 167 4.41 7.88 -8.07
N THR A 168 3.92 6.70 -8.42
CA THR A 168 2.55 6.49 -8.92
C THR A 168 1.50 6.97 -7.92
N VAL A 169 1.72 6.72 -6.61
CA VAL A 169 0.77 7.15 -5.55
C VAL A 169 0.60 8.66 -5.52
N PHE A 170 1.67 9.44 -5.76
CA PHE A 170 1.65 10.90 -5.68
C PHE A 170 1.60 11.59 -7.06
N GLN A 171 1.32 10.85 -8.13
CA GLN A 171 1.12 11.42 -9.46
C GLN A 171 -0.03 12.43 -9.44
N LYS A 172 0.22 13.65 -9.94
CA LYS A 172 -0.76 14.74 -9.88
C LYS A 172 -1.94 14.54 -10.83
N ASP A 173 -1.65 14.19 -12.07
CA ASP A 173 -2.68 13.87 -13.06
C ASP A 173 -2.99 12.37 -13.02
N THR A 174 -4.16 12.02 -12.52
CA THR A 174 -4.63 10.64 -12.43
C THR A 174 -5.70 10.29 -13.47
N SER A 175 -5.98 11.18 -14.41
CA SER A 175 -7.07 11.02 -15.39
C SER A 175 -6.91 9.79 -16.29
N ARG A 176 -5.66 9.40 -16.57
CA ARG A 176 -5.32 8.21 -17.38
C ARG A 176 -4.69 7.08 -16.56
N LEU A 177 -4.57 7.25 -15.24
CA LEU A 177 -3.82 6.31 -14.42
C LEU A 177 -4.32 4.87 -14.54
N TRP A 178 -5.64 4.66 -14.59
CA TRP A 178 -6.17 3.31 -14.75
C TRP A 178 -5.76 2.66 -16.08
N GLN A 179 -5.88 3.37 -17.21
CA GLN A 179 -5.51 2.87 -18.53
C GLN A 179 -4.01 2.54 -18.61
N ASP A 180 -3.18 3.43 -18.07
CA ASP A 180 -1.73 3.27 -18.04
C ASP A 180 -1.34 2.06 -17.19
N MET A 181 -2.01 1.85 -16.06
CA MET A 181 -1.77 0.72 -15.18
C MET A 181 -2.28 -0.61 -15.75
N VAL A 182 -3.40 -0.61 -16.50
CA VAL A 182 -3.84 -1.79 -17.26
C VAL A 182 -2.78 -2.19 -18.29
N SER A 183 -2.22 -1.23 -19.01
CA SER A 183 -1.16 -1.46 -20.00
C SER A 183 0.11 -2.00 -19.33
N ARG A 184 0.52 -1.40 -18.21
CA ARG A 184 1.68 -1.86 -17.39
C ARG A 184 1.49 -3.30 -16.91
N ALA A 185 0.32 -3.64 -16.38
CA ALA A 185 0.02 -5.00 -15.91
C ALA A 185 0.04 -6.03 -17.05
N SER A 186 -0.42 -5.64 -18.24
CA SER A 186 -0.41 -6.50 -19.42
C SER A 186 1.02 -6.78 -19.91
N ALA A 187 1.90 -5.78 -19.89
CA ALA A 187 3.31 -5.95 -20.24
C ALA A 187 4.02 -6.90 -19.27
N VAL A 188 3.83 -6.72 -17.96
CA VAL A 188 4.41 -7.60 -16.93
C VAL A 188 3.97 -9.06 -17.13
N ARG A 189 2.70 -9.29 -17.49
CA ARG A 189 2.20 -10.65 -17.78
C ARG A 189 2.82 -11.26 -19.04
N ALA A 190 3.00 -10.47 -20.09
CA ALA A 190 3.62 -10.92 -21.32
C ALA A 190 5.09 -11.34 -21.10
N ASP A 191 5.84 -10.53 -20.35
CA ASP A 191 7.23 -10.84 -20.01
C ASP A 191 7.34 -12.12 -19.17
N ALA A 192 6.45 -12.29 -18.18
CA ALA A 192 6.41 -13.49 -17.35
C ALA A 192 6.09 -14.75 -18.18
N ALA A 193 5.18 -14.67 -19.14
CA ALA A 193 4.84 -15.77 -20.04
C ALA A 193 5.98 -16.12 -21.02
N ALA A 194 6.73 -15.12 -21.47
CA ALA A 194 7.91 -15.33 -22.34
C ALA A 194 9.05 -16.05 -21.62
N LEU A 195 9.21 -15.82 -20.31
CA LEU A 195 10.23 -16.46 -19.47
C LEU A 195 9.90 -17.92 -19.14
N HIS A 196 8.61 -18.30 -19.19
CA HIS A 196 8.14 -19.66 -18.92
C HIS A 196 7.25 -20.19 -20.05
N PRO A 197 7.83 -20.47 -21.25
CA PRO A 197 7.05 -21.04 -22.34
C PRO A 197 6.51 -22.42 -21.93
N THR A 198 5.18 -22.55 -21.89
CA THR A 198 4.54 -23.84 -21.65
C THR A 198 4.98 -24.81 -22.74
N ARG A 199 5.66 -25.90 -22.34
CA ARG A 199 6.04 -26.98 -23.27
C ARG A 199 4.76 -27.54 -23.89
N PRO A 200 4.64 -27.62 -25.23
CA PRO A 200 3.49 -28.27 -25.83
C PRO A 200 3.48 -29.73 -25.34
N THR A 201 2.36 -30.15 -24.75
CA THR A 201 2.11 -31.57 -24.46
C THR A 201 2.02 -32.28 -25.79
N SER A 202 3.05 -33.07 -26.11
CA SER A 202 3.01 -33.96 -27.26
C SER A 202 1.94 -35.02 -26.98
N SER A 203 0.78 -34.89 -27.61
CA SER A 203 -0.21 -35.93 -27.73
C SER A 203 0.40 -37.03 -28.59
N SER A 204 0.90 -38.09 -27.95
CA SER A 204 1.19 -39.34 -28.64
C SER A 204 -0.12 -40.06 -28.91
N ARG A 205 -0.35 -40.31 -30.18
CA ARG A 205 -1.38 -41.25 -30.68
C ARG A 205 -1.00 -42.68 -30.36
#